data_ff5f6835b8f7b63f29df346a64f1d7c9
#
_entry.id   ff5f6835b8f7b63f29df346a64f1d7c9
#
_cell.length_a   1.000
_cell.length_b   1.000
_cell.length_c   1.000
_cell.angle_alpha   90.00
_cell.angle_beta   90.00
_cell.angle_gamma   90.00
#
_symmetry.space_group_name_H-M   'P 1'
#
loop_
_entity.id
_entity.type
_entity.pdbx_description
1 polymer ?
#
loop_
_entity_poly.entity_id
_entity_poly.type
_entity_poly.pdbx_seq_one_letter_code
_entity_poly.pdbx_strand_id
1 'polypeptide(L)'
;MVPLGEGPRNHPALQDLDLPRLGWPLHGTVLLTKTLLFVGQRGRFFPYLGALRSGRELTAEEVDEISRFHPTLDVFDKATGELIWEMDLPANVTGSPVTYQMDQKQYIVFAVGGAAIPGELIAVSLP
;
A
#
# COMPACT_ATOMS: atom_id res chain seq x y z
N MET A 1 -15.05 4.98 -10.21
CA MET A 1 -14.49 4.60 -8.89
C MET A 1 -13.42 3.55 -9.13
N VAL A 2 -12.23 3.74 -8.58
CA VAL A 2 -11.11 2.80 -8.72
C VAL A 2 -10.88 2.14 -7.36
N PRO A 3 -10.99 0.80 -7.24
CA PRO A 3 -10.73 0.10 -5.99
C PRO A 3 -9.23 0.09 -5.67
N LEU A 4 -8.87 0.32 -4.42
CA LEU A 4 -7.50 0.22 -3.93
C LEU A 4 -7.23 -1.18 -3.39
N GLY A 5 -6.33 -1.92 -4.05
CA GLY A 5 -5.96 -3.29 -3.69
C GLY A 5 -7.00 -4.35 -4.08
N GLU A 6 -6.67 -5.60 -3.82
CA GLU A 6 -7.45 -6.77 -4.26
C GLU A 6 -8.78 -6.95 -3.52
N GLY A 7 -8.82 -6.65 -2.24
CA GLY A 7 -9.99 -6.89 -1.39
C GLY A 7 -10.07 -8.31 -0.82
N PRO A 8 -11.13 -8.62 -0.05
CA PRO A 8 -11.24 -9.85 0.73
C PRO A 8 -11.64 -11.08 -0.11
N ARG A 9 -10.93 -11.38 -1.19
CA ARG A 9 -11.24 -12.51 -2.08
C ARG A 9 -11.20 -13.88 -1.40
N ASN A 10 -10.45 -14.00 -0.30
CA ASN A 10 -10.28 -15.27 0.43
C ASN A 10 -11.47 -15.59 1.36
N HIS A 11 -12.49 -14.74 1.41
CA HIS A 11 -13.67 -15.04 2.20
C HIS A 11 -14.41 -16.25 1.60
N PRO A 12 -14.82 -17.26 2.39
CA PRO A 12 -15.46 -18.48 1.88
C PRO A 12 -16.64 -18.24 0.96
N ALA A 13 -17.39 -17.15 1.16
CA ALA A 13 -18.51 -16.78 0.30
C ALA A 13 -18.11 -16.15 -1.05
N LEU A 14 -16.83 -15.84 -1.25
CA LEU A 14 -16.33 -15.12 -2.43
C LEU A 14 -15.28 -15.88 -3.23
N GLN A 15 -14.69 -16.96 -2.64
CA GLN A 15 -13.56 -17.67 -3.21
C GLN A 15 -13.84 -18.33 -4.58
N ASP A 16 -15.10 -18.71 -4.84
CA ASP A 16 -15.51 -19.37 -6.07
C ASP A 16 -16.06 -18.39 -7.12
N LEU A 17 -15.98 -17.08 -6.85
CA LEU A 17 -16.48 -16.06 -7.75
C LEU A 17 -15.33 -15.39 -8.50
N ASP A 18 -15.48 -15.22 -9.82
CA ASP A 18 -14.59 -14.39 -10.63
C ASP A 18 -14.95 -12.92 -10.42
N LEU A 19 -14.32 -12.31 -9.42
CA LEU A 19 -14.59 -10.93 -9.02
C LEU A 19 -13.47 -9.99 -9.46
N PRO A 20 -13.80 -8.78 -9.90
CA PRO A 20 -12.81 -7.72 -10.10
C PRO A 20 -12.14 -7.35 -8.77
N ARG A 21 -11.14 -6.47 -8.80
CA ARG A 21 -10.59 -5.87 -7.57
C ARG A 21 -11.70 -5.22 -6.75
N LEU A 22 -11.81 -5.61 -5.48
CA LEU A 22 -12.87 -5.13 -4.58
C LEU A 22 -12.44 -3.93 -3.76
N GLY A 23 -11.13 -3.75 -3.59
CA GLY A 23 -10.53 -2.74 -2.72
C GLY A 23 -10.62 -3.11 -1.23
N TRP A 24 -9.77 -2.48 -0.43
CA TRP A 24 -9.76 -2.59 1.02
C TRP A 24 -10.27 -1.31 1.65
N PRO A 25 -10.96 -1.36 2.80
CA PRO A 25 -11.34 -0.18 3.56
C PRO A 25 -10.13 0.39 4.31
N LEU A 26 -9.12 0.83 3.55
CA LEU A 26 -7.84 1.30 4.09
C LEU A 26 -7.73 2.81 3.98
N HIS A 27 -7.00 3.39 4.93
CA HIS A 27 -6.56 4.77 4.84
C HIS A 27 -5.27 4.81 4.02
N GLY A 28 -5.35 5.32 2.81
CA GLY A 28 -4.19 5.60 1.97
C GLY A 28 -3.74 7.05 2.11
N THR A 29 -2.44 7.28 1.96
CA THR A 29 -1.89 8.63 1.77
C THR A 29 -1.73 8.87 0.28
N VAL A 30 -2.04 10.09 -0.17
CA VAL A 30 -2.07 10.39 -1.60
C VAL A 30 -1.19 11.59 -1.94
N LEU A 31 -0.59 11.54 -3.12
CA LEU A 31 0.05 12.68 -3.78
C LEU A 31 -0.49 12.79 -5.20
N LEU A 32 -1.03 13.95 -5.53
CA LEU A 32 -1.53 14.25 -6.85
C LEU A 32 -0.53 15.15 -7.60
N THR A 33 -0.12 14.70 -8.78
CA THR A 33 0.68 15.50 -9.71
C THR A 33 -0.16 15.96 -10.91
N LYS A 34 0.47 16.51 -11.93
CA LYS A 34 -0.24 16.95 -13.14
C LYS A 34 -0.98 15.80 -13.82
N THR A 35 -0.35 14.63 -13.94
CA THR A 35 -0.86 13.48 -14.70
C THR A 35 -1.05 12.22 -13.87
N LEU A 36 -0.37 12.09 -12.74
CA LEU A 36 -0.31 10.88 -11.94
C LEU A 36 -0.90 11.09 -10.54
N LEU A 37 -1.48 10.01 -10.02
CA LEU A 37 -1.91 9.88 -8.63
C LEU A 37 -1.08 8.78 -7.97
N PHE A 38 -0.32 9.14 -6.94
CA PHE A 38 0.43 8.21 -6.09
C PHE A 38 -0.39 7.89 -4.86
N VAL A 39 -0.53 6.62 -4.55
CA VAL A 39 -1.30 6.14 -3.39
C VAL A 39 -0.44 5.18 -2.58
N GLY A 40 -0.07 5.59 -1.37
CA GLY A 40 0.56 4.69 -0.41
C GLY A 40 -0.49 3.80 0.24
N GLN A 41 -0.53 2.53 -0.09
CA GLN A 41 -1.41 1.56 0.54
C GLN A 41 -0.77 0.98 1.80
N ARG A 42 -1.60 0.75 2.81
CA ARG A 42 -1.17 0.07 4.03
C ARG A 42 -1.32 -1.43 3.88
N GLY A 43 -0.29 -2.17 4.27
CA GLY A 43 -0.39 -3.60 4.47
C GLY A 43 -1.38 -3.94 5.60
N ARG A 44 -1.94 -5.12 5.56
CA ARG A 44 -3.00 -5.56 6.48
C ARG A 44 -2.46 -6.13 7.80
N PHE A 45 -1.53 -5.42 8.38
CA PHE A 45 -0.96 -5.82 9.68
C PHE A 45 -1.89 -5.53 10.87
N PHE A 46 -2.88 -4.66 10.69
CA PHE A 46 -3.71 -4.12 11.76
C PHE A 46 -4.53 -5.15 12.56
N PRO A 47 -5.17 -6.16 11.96
CA PRO A 47 -5.94 -7.15 12.71
C PRO A 47 -5.08 -7.95 13.71
N TYR A 48 -3.80 -8.11 13.42
CA TYR A 48 -2.88 -8.96 14.16
C TYR A 48 -2.02 -8.20 15.18
N LEU A 49 -2.09 -6.87 15.23
CA LEU A 49 -1.36 -6.04 16.19
C LEU A 49 -1.68 -6.42 17.66
N GLY A 50 -2.92 -6.78 17.94
CA GLY A 50 -3.34 -7.26 19.24
C GLY A 50 -2.64 -8.56 19.67
N ALA A 51 -2.55 -9.50 18.75
CA ALA A 51 -1.84 -10.77 18.94
C ALA A 51 -0.34 -10.54 19.22
N LEU A 52 0.30 -9.75 18.37
CA LEU A 52 1.72 -9.43 18.52
C LEU A 52 2.05 -8.67 19.82
N ARG A 53 1.19 -7.72 20.21
CA ARG A 53 1.36 -6.99 21.47
C ARG A 53 1.16 -7.87 22.71
N SER A 54 0.33 -8.90 22.63
CA SER A 54 0.11 -9.87 23.72
C SER A 54 1.18 -10.98 23.74
N GLY A 55 2.13 -10.99 22.78
CA GLY A 55 3.13 -12.04 22.65
C GLY A 55 2.57 -13.37 22.11
N ARG A 56 1.35 -13.37 21.56
CA ARG A 56 0.79 -14.54 20.88
C ARG A 56 1.49 -14.74 19.55
N GLU A 57 1.93 -15.95 19.30
CA GLU A 57 2.43 -16.35 17.98
C GLU A 57 1.29 -16.34 16.96
N LEU A 58 1.61 -15.91 15.73
CA LEU A 58 0.67 -15.95 14.62
C LEU A 58 0.60 -17.37 14.06
N THR A 59 -0.58 -17.78 13.63
CA THR A 59 -0.76 -19.03 12.90
C THR A 59 -0.15 -18.93 11.50
N ALA A 60 0.11 -20.06 10.85
CA ALA A 60 0.62 -20.09 9.48
C ALA A 60 -0.34 -19.38 8.49
N GLU A 61 -1.65 -19.51 8.70
CA GLU A 61 -2.67 -18.83 7.90
C GLU A 61 -2.63 -17.30 8.09
N GLU A 62 -2.46 -16.83 9.33
CA GLU A 62 -2.33 -15.40 9.64
C GLU A 62 -1.05 -14.80 9.04
N VAL A 63 0.05 -15.55 9.08
CA VAL A 63 1.31 -15.15 8.44
C VAL A 63 1.16 -15.08 6.92
N ASP A 64 0.51 -16.06 6.30
CA ASP A 64 0.24 -16.05 4.87
C ASP A 64 -0.68 -14.89 4.46
N GLU A 65 -1.71 -14.60 5.25
CA GLU A 65 -2.57 -13.44 5.02
C GLU A 65 -1.80 -12.11 5.11
N ILE A 66 -0.95 -11.94 6.11
CA ILE A 66 -0.10 -10.75 6.25
C ILE A 66 0.84 -10.60 5.06
N SER A 67 1.45 -11.69 4.60
CA SER A 67 2.40 -11.67 3.48
C SER A 67 1.75 -11.32 2.14
N ARG A 68 0.47 -11.66 1.96
CA ARG A 68 -0.29 -11.28 0.75
C ARG A 68 -0.73 -9.81 0.73
N PHE A 69 -0.77 -9.15 1.87
CA PHE A 69 -1.24 -7.77 2.02
C PHE A 69 -0.13 -6.85 2.53
N HIS A 70 1.03 -6.93 1.90
CA HIS A 70 2.13 -6.03 2.18
C HIS A 70 1.82 -4.60 1.71
N PRO A 71 2.45 -3.59 2.30
CA PRO A 71 2.28 -2.21 1.87
C PRO A 71 2.81 -1.99 0.46
N THR A 72 2.12 -1.16 -0.31
CA THR A 72 2.54 -0.79 -1.68
C THR A 72 2.51 0.71 -1.89
N LEU A 73 3.27 1.18 -2.87
CA LEU A 73 3.06 2.47 -3.52
C LEU A 73 2.49 2.21 -4.91
N ASP A 74 1.25 2.59 -5.10
CA ASP A 74 0.55 2.45 -6.36
C ASP A 74 0.55 3.76 -7.12
N VAL A 75 0.72 3.70 -8.43
CA VAL A 75 0.68 4.87 -9.30
C VAL A 75 -0.41 4.69 -10.35
N PHE A 76 -1.34 5.62 -10.36
CA PHE A 76 -2.45 5.62 -11.30
C PHE A 76 -2.33 6.76 -12.29
N ASP A 77 -2.75 6.52 -13.53
CA ASP A 77 -3.06 7.60 -14.46
C ASP A 77 -4.28 8.36 -13.94
N LYS A 78 -4.13 9.68 -13.79
CA LYS A 78 -5.19 10.52 -13.21
C LYS A 78 -6.43 10.64 -14.09
N ALA A 79 -6.26 10.58 -15.41
CA ALA A 79 -7.35 10.77 -16.36
C ALA A 79 -8.20 9.50 -16.50
N THR A 80 -7.56 8.33 -16.51
CA THR A 80 -8.23 7.04 -16.74
C THR A 80 -8.55 6.29 -15.45
N GLY A 81 -7.76 6.51 -14.38
CA GLY A 81 -7.80 5.71 -13.17
C GLY A 81 -7.10 4.36 -13.30
N GLU A 82 -6.36 4.14 -14.39
CA GLU A 82 -5.61 2.92 -14.63
C GLU A 82 -4.40 2.83 -13.69
N LEU A 83 -4.19 1.68 -13.07
CA LEU A 83 -2.96 1.38 -12.32
C LEU A 83 -1.84 1.14 -13.32
N ILE A 84 -0.85 2.04 -13.37
CA ILE A 84 0.24 2.00 -14.33
C ILE A 84 1.55 1.49 -13.73
N TRP A 85 1.69 1.54 -12.41
CA TRP A 85 2.87 1.04 -11.73
C TRP A 85 2.57 0.77 -10.25
N GLU A 86 3.24 -0.24 -9.69
CA GLU A 86 3.14 -0.64 -8.29
C GLU A 86 4.53 -1.03 -7.76
N MET A 87 4.82 -0.68 -6.52
CA MET A 87 6.06 -1.03 -5.83
C MET A 87 5.75 -1.53 -4.43
N ASP A 88 6.32 -2.69 -4.07
CA ASP A 88 6.30 -3.21 -2.71
C ASP A 88 7.13 -2.33 -1.77
N LEU A 89 6.61 -2.09 -0.59
CA LEU A 89 7.25 -1.27 0.44
C LEU A 89 7.65 -2.12 1.65
N PRO A 90 8.77 -1.81 2.29
CA PRO A 90 9.22 -2.52 3.50
C PRO A 90 8.31 -2.26 4.70
N ALA A 91 7.57 -1.16 4.70
CA ALA A 91 6.66 -0.76 5.77
C ALA A 91 5.57 0.19 5.25
N ASN A 92 4.55 0.42 6.07
CA ASN A 92 3.47 1.35 5.73
C ASN A 92 3.98 2.78 5.50
N VAL A 93 3.40 3.46 4.53
CA VAL A 93 3.60 4.91 4.36
C VAL A 93 3.01 5.62 5.58
N THR A 94 3.82 6.43 6.26
CA THR A 94 3.47 7.06 7.54
C THR A 94 3.11 8.54 7.42
N GLY A 95 3.42 9.17 6.29
CA GLY A 95 3.14 10.57 6.01
C GLY A 95 2.70 10.77 4.57
N SER A 96 2.26 11.97 4.23
CA SER A 96 1.93 12.30 2.84
C SER A 96 3.20 12.32 1.99
N PRO A 97 3.22 11.64 0.84
CA PRO A 97 4.30 11.78 -0.11
C PRO A 97 4.44 13.23 -0.56
N VAL A 98 5.67 13.63 -0.86
CA VAL A 98 5.98 14.94 -1.42
C VAL A 98 6.71 14.80 -2.74
N THR A 99 6.62 15.79 -3.60
CA THR A 99 7.38 15.84 -4.85
C THR A 99 8.28 17.06 -4.89
N TYR A 100 9.47 16.87 -5.44
CA TYR A 100 10.38 17.95 -5.76
C TYR A 100 11.12 17.68 -7.06
N GLN A 101 11.73 18.69 -7.62
CA GLN A 101 12.53 18.59 -8.85
C GLN A 101 13.96 19.06 -8.55
N MET A 102 14.92 18.27 -9.05
CA MET A 102 16.35 18.59 -8.98
C MET A 102 16.98 18.15 -10.31
N ASP A 103 17.78 19.04 -10.91
CA ASP A 103 18.48 18.80 -12.19
C ASP A 103 17.53 18.26 -13.30
N GLN A 104 16.35 18.88 -13.43
CA GLN A 104 15.28 18.52 -14.35
C GLN A 104 14.67 17.12 -14.13
N LYS A 105 15.04 16.43 -13.05
CA LYS A 105 14.51 15.14 -12.67
C LYS A 105 13.52 15.29 -11.52
N GLN A 106 12.33 14.71 -11.68
CA GLN A 106 11.31 14.70 -10.63
C GLN A 106 11.52 13.53 -9.68
N TYR A 107 11.40 13.84 -8.39
CA TYR A 107 11.47 12.87 -7.30
C TYR A 107 10.18 12.87 -6.51
N ILE A 108 9.78 11.70 -6.07
CA ILE A 108 8.70 11.50 -5.10
C ILE A 108 9.35 10.93 -3.83
N VAL A 109 9.14 11.61 -2.71
CA VAL A 109 9.70 11.19 -1.41
C VAL A 109 8.58 10.95 -0.43
N PHE A 110 8.69 9.87 0.31
CA PHE A 110 7.73 9.51 1.35
C PHE A 110 8.42 8.77 2.49
N ALA A 111 7.83 8.88 3.68
CA ALA A 111 8.30 8.16 4.86
C ALA A 111 7.56 6.83 4.98
N VAL A 112 8.28 5.79 5.31
CA VAL A 112 7.75 4.48 5.67
C VAL A 112 8.17 4.13 7.10
N GLY A 113 7.39 3.28 7.77
CA GLY A 113 7.71 2.83 9.11
C GLY A 113 6.52 2.18 9.81
N GLY A 114 6.73 1.73 11.04
CA GLY A 114 5.70 1.09 11.83
C GLY A 114 6.16 0.77 13.25
N ALA A 115 5.29 0.13 14.04
CA ALA A 115 5.56 -0.16 15.45
C ALA A 115 6.80 -1.03 15.71
N ALA A 116 7.22 -1.84 14.72
CA ALA A 116 8.37 -2.74 14.81
C ALA A 116 9.42 -2.49 13.73
N ILE A 117 9.21 -1.48 12.87
CA ILE A 117 10.09 -1.15 11.74
C ILE A 117 10.55 0.29 11.91
N PRO A 118 11.86 0.56 11.93
CA PRO A 118 12.39 1.91 11.97
C PRO A 118 11.83 2.78 10.86
N GLY A 119 11.68 4.09 11.13
CA GLY A 119 11.26 5.04 10.10
C GLY A 119 12.37 5.25 9.08
N GLU A 120 12.00 5.18 7.80
CA GLU A 120 12.90 5.40 6.67
C GLU A 120 12.26 6.39 5.68
N LEU A 121 13.10 7.10 4.93
CA LEU A 121 12.69 7.91 3.79
C LEU A 121 13.04 7.18 2.50
N ILE A 122 12.05 6.98 1.65
CA ILE A 122 12.22 6.41 0.33
C ILE A 122 12.05 7.53 -0.70
N ALA A 123 13.01 7.61 -1.64
CA ALA A 123 12.94 8.51 -2.78
C ALA A 123 12.89 7.69 -4.06
N VAL A 124 11.85 7.89 -4.87
CA VAL A 124 11.74 7.34 -6.21
C VAL A 124 11.82 8.45 -7.24
N SER A 125 12.46 8.20 -8.37
CA SER A 125 12.53 9.16 -9.46
C SER A 125 11.70 8.68 -10.63
N LEU A 126 10.96 9.59 -11.22
CA LEU A 126 10.36 9.34 -12.52
C LEU A 126 11.45 9.28 -13.59
N PRO A 127 11.29 8.42 -14.62
CA PRO A 127 12.23 8.33 -15.71
C PRO A 127 12.37 9.63 -16.48
#